data_be590af8c46fb848f7116be3db5eee37
#
_entry.id   be590af8c46fb848f7116be3db5eee37
#
_cell.length_a   1.000
_cell.length_b   1.000
_cell.length_c   1.000
_cell.angle_alpha   90.00
_cell.angle_beta   90.00
_cell.angle_gamma   90.00
#
_symmetry.space_group_name_H-M   'P 1'
#
loop_
_entity.id
_entity.type
_entity.pdbx_description
1 polymer ?
#
loop_
_entity_poly.entity_id
_entity_poly.type
_entity_poly.pdbx_seq_one_letter_code
_entity_poly.pdbx_strand_id
1 'polypeptide(L)'
;MNQSRKKTNHVSTVYSSVTRRQFLKWHGRAALLAAAAQTGLILPGSAEAESVPDIAVVSGGAEQATRMAVEFLGGMQAFVKNGNKVVIKPNMSFAHPPEQATNTHPDVVRTLARMCIDAGASSVMVLDNPLQGAEQCMERSGIKNACRQIPHTSVRTLASSRFFKKVSLDKGESFRETEVMRDVLDADVLIAAPVAKSHSGTGVSLSMKGMMGLIRDRGVMHRRFNLSSAIVDLCSFLKADLTVVDATRVLASHGPYGPGDVIQADRIIASTDMVAADAMTIDMFPWYGREISPENVAHVLEAHQRGFGRMDLENMDIRRDSA
;
A
#
# COMPACT_ATOMS: atom_id res chain seq x y z
N MET A 1 29.58 -54.69 32.80
CA MET A 1 30.14 -54.18 31.52
C MET A 1 29.10 -53.29 30.90
N ASN A 2 29.32 -51.96 30.99
CA ASN A 2 28.36 -50.92 30.72
C ASN A 2 28.86 -50.17 29.50
N GLN A 3 28.18 -50.23 28.35
CA GLN A 3 28.52 -49.45 27.15
C GLN A 3 27.52 -48.31 26.99
N SER A 4 28.02 -47.11 27.28
CA SER A 4 27.35 -45.83 27.06
C SER A 4 27.35 -45.51 25.57
N ARG A 5 26.18 -45.35 24.95
CA ARG A 5 26.00 -44.81 23.60
C ARG A 5 25.91 -43.27 23.68
N LYS A 6 26.89 -42.60 23.14
CA LYS A 6 26.86 -41.15 22.85
C LYS A 6 25.86 -40.86 21.72
N LYS A 7 24.85 -40.04 21.99
CA LYS A 7 23.99 -39.44 20.96
C LYS A 7 24.70 -38.20 20.41
N THR A 8 25.06 -38.24 19.14
CA THR A 8 25.50 -37.06 18.39
C THR A 8 24.29 -36.28 17.88
N ASN A 9 24.12 -35.04 18.38
CA ASN A 9 23.11 -34.12 17.87
C ASN A 9 23.62 -33.52 16.57
N HIS A 10 22.98 -33.82 15.43
CA HIS A 10 23.12 -33.10 14.19
C HIS A 10 22.25 -31.84 14.25
N VAL A 11 22.90 -30.69 14.33
CA VAL A 11 22.26 -29.38 14.09
C VAL A 11 22.20 -29.20 12.59
N SER A 12 21.02 -29.37 12.01
CA SER A 12 20.75 -29.06 10.61
C SER A 12 20.51 -27.54 10.49
N THR A 13 21.50 -26.85 9.93
CA THR A 13 21.39 -25.45 9.55
C THR A 13 20.43 -25.32 8.36
N VAL A 14 19.25 -24.83 8.59
CA VAL A 14 18.26 -24.53 7.53
C VAL A 14 18.70 -23.24 6.85
N TYR A 15 19.31 -23.37 5.67
CA TYR A 15 19.52 -22.23 4.76
C TYR A 15 18.18 -21.85 4.13
N SER A 16 17.58 -20.72 4.54
CA SER A 16 16.45 -20.15 3.86
C SER A 16 16.89 -19.67 2.47
N SER A 17 16.35 -20.26 1.42
CA SER A 17 16.63 -19.86 0.04
C SER A 17 16.04 -18.49 -0.22
N VAL A 18 16.89 -17.47 -0.28
CA VAL A 18 16.55 -16.13 -0.79
C VAL A 18 16.16 -16.27 -2.26
N THR A 19 14.96 -15.83 -2.63
CA THR A 19 14.51 -15.91 -4.02
C THR A 19 15.36 -15.02 -4.93
N ARG A 20 15.54 -15.42 -6.21
CA ARG A 20 16.30 -14.61 -7.21
C ARG A 20 15.85 -13.16 -7.27
N ARG A 21 14.56 -12.88 -7.00
CA ARG A 21 13.95 -11.55 -6.99
C ARG A 21 14.45 -10.70 -5.81
N GLN A 22 14.65 -11.30 -4.63
CA GLN A 22 15.18 -10.62 -3.44
C GLN A 22 16.69 -10.36 -3.58
N PHE A 23 17.41 -11.31 -4.14
CA PHE A 23 18.86 -11.18 -4.40
C PHE A 23 19.19 -10.04 -5.38
N LEU A 24 18.42 -9.90 -6.46
CA LEU A 24 18.60 -8.82 -7.45
C LEU A 24 18.22 -7.44 -6.89
N LYS A 25 17.21 -7.36 -5.99
CA LYS A 25 16.85 -6.09 -5.34
C LYS A 25 17.96 -5.57 -4.41
N TRP A 26 18.74 -6.43 -3.79
CA TRP A 26 19.82 -6.04 -2.86
C TRP A 26 21.11 -5.61 -3.57
N HIS A 27 21.47 -6.22 -4.67
CA HIS A 27 22.74 -5.95 -5.37
C HIS A 27 22.67 -4.77 -6.33
N GLY A 28 21.50 -4.38 -6.81
CA GLY A 28 21.32 -3.20 -7.67
C GLY A 28 21.62 -1.85 -7.00
N ARG A 29 21.47 -1.77 -5.67
CA ARG A 29 21.75 -0.55 -4.90
C ARG A 29 23.23 -0.37 -4.54
N ALA A 30 23.98 -1.42 -4.41
CA ALA A 30 25.41 -1.37 -4.03
C ALA A 30 26.36 -1.10 -5.21
N ALA A 31 25.97 -1.44 -6.43
CA ALA A 31 26.85 -1.32 -7.61
C ALA A 31 26.97 0.11 -8.16
N LEU A 32 26.01 1.00 -7.91
CA LEU A 32 26.05 2.39 -8.40
C LEU A 32 26.96 3.30 -7.56
N LEU A 33 27.24 2.96 -6.29
CA LEU A 33 28.10 3.75 -5.41
C LEU A 33 29.60 3.45 -5.56
N ALA A 34 29.97 2.32 -6.13
CA ALA A 34 31.37 1.91 -6.24
C ALA A 34 32.09 2.43 -7.51
N ALA A 35 31.36 2.89 -8.53
CA ALA A 35 31.96 3.34 -9.80
C ALA A 35 32.46 4.79 -9.78
N ALA A 36 32.03 5.62 -8.86
CA ALA A 36 32.37 7.05 -8.79
C ALA A 36 33.69 7.35 -8.05
N ALA A 37 34.28 6.39 -7.37
CA ALA A 37 35.45 6.62 -6.50
C ALA A 37 36.81 6.53 -7.20
N GLN A 38 36.86 6.20 -8.48
CA GLN A 38 38.16 5.95 -9.17
C GLN A 38 38.62 7.00 -10.18
N THR A 39 37.85 8.09 -10.38
CA THR A 39 38.31 9.18 -11.24
C THR A 39 38.39 10.45 -10.41
N GLY A 40 39.57 10.83 -9.96
CA GLY A 40 39.83 12.04 -9.15
C GLY A 40 39.52 13.36 -9.85
N LEU A 41 38.31 13.53 -10.36
CA LEU A 41 37.77 14.82 -10.82
C LEU A 41 37.00 15.45 -9.64
N ILE A 42 37.59 16.46 -9.04
CA ILE A 42 36.91 17.38 -8.13
C ILE A 42 35.90 18.17 -8.97
N LEU A 43 34.64 17.73 -8.97
CA LEU A 43 33.51 18.51 -9.51
C LEU A 43 33.10 19.54 -8.44
N PRO A 44 32.94 20.84 -8.81
CA PRO A 44 32.49 21.84 -7.87
C PRO A 44 31.01 21.56 -7.48
N GLY A 45 30.78 21.38 -6.18
CA GLY A 45 29.44 21.29 -5.61
C GLY A 45 28.76 19.95 -5.87
N SER A 46 29.13 18.90 -5.12
CA SER A 46 28.21 17.79 -4.88
C SER A 46 27.02 18.34 -4.09
N ALA A 47 25.90 18.64 -4.76
CA ALA A 47 24.64 18.63 -4.06
C ALA A 47 24.56 17.25 -3.39
N GLU A 48 24.54 17.20 -2.06
CA GLU A 48 24.23 15.97 -1.33
C GLU A 48 22.95 15.43 -1.94
N ALA A 49 23.00 14.22 -2.50
CA ALA A 49 21.80 13.56 -2.99
C ALA A 49 20.86 13.45 -1.79
N GLU A 50 19.81 14.26 -1.79
CA GLU A 50 18.80 14.24 -0.72
C GLU A 50 18.38 12.80 -0.50
N SER A 51 18.45 12.33 0.73
CA SER A 51 18.04 10.97 1.09
C SER A 51 16.56 10.79 0.79
N VAL A 52 16.19 9.64 0.25
CA VAL A 52 14.79 9.30 0.03
C VAL A 52 14.13 9.12 1.40
N PRO A 53 13.11 9.92 1.78
CA PRO A 53 12.49 9.82 3.09
C PRO A 53 11.71 8.51 3.26
N ASP A 54 11.46 8.12 4.50
CA ASP A 54 10.58 6.99 4.84
C ASP A 54 9.12 7.33 4.49
N ILE A 55 8.71 8.58 4.73
CA ILE A 55 7.36 9.08 4.51
C ILE A 55 7.42 10.46 3.86
N ALA A 56 6.62 10.65 2.82
CA ALA A 56 6.34 11.97 2.22
C ALA A 56 4.92 12.42 2.62
N VAL A 57 4.79 13.65 3.12
CA VAL A 57 3.50 14.30 3.43
C VAL A 57 3.43 15.59 2.64
N VAL A 58 2.53 15.67 1.67
CA VAL A 58 2.42 16.82 0.78
C VAL A 58 1.03 17.44 0.88
N SER A 59 1.00 18.77 1.07
CA SER A 59 -0.22 19.59 1.05
C SER A 59 -0.49 20.09 -0.35
N GLY A 60 -1.75 20.17 -0.76
CA GLY A 60 -2.13 20.79 -2.02
C GLY A 60 -3.22 20.05 -2.79
N GLY A 61 -3.43 20.46 -4.03
CA GLY A 61 -4.40 19.81 -4.91
C GLY A 61 -4.05 18.34 -5.18
N ALA A 62 -5.08 17.49 -5.31
CA ALA A 62 -4.93 16.04 -5.42
C ALA A 62 -3.87 15.59 -6.45
N GLU A 63 -3.82 16.22 -7.63
CA GLU A 63 -2.86 15.86 -8.69
C GLU A 63 -1.43 16.27 -8.32
N GLN A 64 -1.23 17.54 -7.97
CA GLN A 64 0.11 18.10 -7.71
C GLN A 64 0.71 17.43 -6.46
N ALA A 65 -0.07 17.32 -5.39
CA ALA A 65 0.39 16.67 -4.15
C ALA A 65 0.72 15.19 -4.36
N THR A 66 -0.04 14.47 -5.19
CA THR A 66 0.27 13.07 -5.52
C THR A 66 1.60 12.96 -6.27
N ARG A 67 1.83 13.81 -7.28
CA ARG A 67 3.09 13.83 -8.04
C ARG A 67 4.27 14.09 -7.11
N MET A 68 4.20 15.19 -6.34
CA MET A 68 5.28 15.60 -5.45
C MET A 68 5.57 14.53 -4.38
N ALA A 69 4.56 13.93 -3.78
CA ALA A 69 4.75 12.87 -2.77
C ALA A 69 5.48 11.64 -3.36
N VAL A 70 5.16 11.25 -4.59
CA VAL A 70 5.85 10.15 -5.27
C VAL A 70 7.27 10.55 -5.68
N GLU A 71 7.47 11.81 -6.14
CA GLU A 71 8.82 12.32 -6.49
C GLU A 71 9.75 12.32 -5.28
N PHE A 72 9.27 12.65 -4.08
CA PHE A 72 10.08 12.57 -2.86
C PHE A 72 10.56 11.16 -2.54
N LEU A 73 9.81 10.14 -2.97
CA LEU A 73 10.19 8.74 -2.84
C LEU A 73 11.07 8.22 -3.99
N GLY A 74 11.62 9.11 -4.81
CA GLY A 74 12.49 8.77 -5.95
C GLY A 74 11.79 8.69 -7.29
N GLY A 75 10.55 9.21 -7.37
CA GLY A 75 9.73 9.20 -8.59
C GLY A 75 9.15 7.83 -8.94
N MET A 76 8.19 7.80 -9.85
CA MET A 76 7.52 6.55 -10.24
C MET A 76 8.49 5.54 -10.87
N GLN A 77 9.57 6.01 -11.48
CA GLN A 77 10.64 5.18 -12.07
C GLN A 77 11.42 4.36 -11.02
N ALA A 78 11.36 4.73 -9.75
CA ALA A 78 11.91 3.91 -8.67
C ALA A 78 11.14 2.59 -8.51
N PHE A 79 9.86 2.59 -8.80
CA PHE A 79 8.92 1.47 -8.61
C PHE A 79 8.60 0.74 -9.91
N VAL A 80 8.32 1.48 -10.98
CA VAL A 80 7.85 0.96 -12.27
C VAL A 80 9.01 0.95 -13.27
N LYS A 81 9.23 -0.21 -13.91
CA LYS A 81 10.20 -0.38 -14.99
C LYS A 81 9.47 -0.56 -16.32
N ASN A 82 10.17 -0.30 -17.41
CA ASN A 82 9.63 -0.48 -18.75
C ASN A 82 9.07 -1.90 -18.93
N GLY A 83 7.84 -2.00 -19.42
CA GLY A 83 7.14 -3.26 -19.64
C GLY A 83 6.41 -3.82 -18.43
N ASN A 84 6.53 -3.23 -17.22
CA ASN A 84 5.84 -3.72 -16.02
C ASN A 84 4.32 -3.67 -16.16
N LYS A 85 3.66 -4.65 -15.56
CA LYS A 85 2.22 -4.67 -15.31
C LYS A 85 1.97 -4.11 -13.92
N VAL A 86 1.18 -3.07 -13.83
CA VAL A 86 0.91 -2.38 -12.56
C VAL A 86 -0.55 -2.61 -12.14
N VAL A 87 -0.76 -2.93 -10.87
CA VAL A 87 -2.07 -2.89 -10.22
C VAL A 87 -2.12 -1.72 -9.25
N ILE A 88 -3.13 -0.86 -9.38
CA ILE A 88 -3.47 0.18 -8.41
C ILE A 88 -4.70 -0.27 -7.65
N LYS A 89 -4.61 -0.33 -6.32
CA LYS A 89 -5.70 -0.68 -5.41
C LYS A 89 -6.25 0.57 -4.70
N PRO A 90 -7.28 1.24 -5.23
CA PRO A 90 -7.98 2.33 -4.56
C PRO A 90 -9.04 1.80 -3.59
N ASN A 91 -9.71 2.69 -2.87
CA ASN A 91 -11.05 2.40 -2.37
C ASN A 91 -12.09 2.78 -3.43
N MET A 92 -12.85 1.81 -3.89
CA MET A 92 -13.91 1.97 -4.89
C MET A 92 -15.09 1.02 -4.55
N SER A 93 -15.42 0.93 -3.25
CA SER A 93 -16.34 -0.09 -2.76
C SER A 93 -17.77 0.40 -2.56
N PHE A 94 -18.01 1.70 -2.67
CA PHE A 94 -19.31 2.32 -2.43
C PHE A 94 -19.75 3.16 -3.63
N ALA A 95 -21.06 3.12 -3.93
CA ALA A 95 -21.66 3.90 -5.02
C ALA A 95 -21.92 5.35 -4.56
N HIS A 96 -20.88 6.02 -4.11
CA HIS A 96 -20.92 7.37 -3.56
C HIS A 96 -20.03 8.32 -4.37
N PRO A 97 -20.42 9.61 -4.46
CA PRO A 97 -19.60 10.62 -5.11
C PRO A 97 -18.35 10.96 -4.27
N PRO A 98 -17.33 11.58 -4.87
CA PRO A 98 -16.06 11.87 -4.21
C PRO A 98 -16.18 12.66 -2.92
N GLU A 99 -17.13 13.58 -2.81
CA GLU A 99 -17.33 14.48 -1.65
C GLU A 99 -17.63 13.74 -0.35
N GLN A 100 -18.12 12.51 -0.43
CA GLN A 100 -18.39 11.69 0.76
C GLN A 100 -17.15 11.02 1.36
N ALA A 101 -16.00 11.15 0.72
CA ALA A 101 -14.71 10.59 1.17
C ALA A 101 -14.75 9.08 1.53
N THR A 102 -15.67 8.31 0.93
CA THR A 102 -15.77 6.87 1.10
C THR A 102 -14.93 6.09 0.08
N ASN A 103 -14.58 6.76 -1.03
CA ASN A 103 -13.75 6.27 -2.13
C ASN A 103 -12.55 7.20 -2.34
N THR A 104 -11.48 6.67 -2.90
CA THR A 104 -10.29 7.44 -3.27
C THR A 104 -10.65 8.52 -4.28
N HIS A 105 -10.04 9.70 -4.15
CA HIS A 105 -10.23 10.81 -5.09
C HIS A 105 -9.88 10.37 -6.51
N PRO A 106 -10.74 10.61 -7.50
CA PRO A 106 -10.48 10.17 -8.86
C PRO A 106 -9.21 10.75 -9.46
N ASP A 107 -8.82 11.98 -9.09
CA ASP A 107 -7.59 12.61 -9.57
C ASP A 107 -6.33 11.97 -8.97
N VAL A 108 -6.36 11.47 -7.73
CA VAL A 108 -5.24 10.70 -7.16
C VAL A 108 -5.01 9.44 -7.98
N VAL A 109 -6.09 8.68 -8.26
CA VAL A 109 -5.98 7.44 -9.04
C VAL A 109 -5.55 7.72 -10.49
N ARG A 110 -6.10 8.76 -11.11
CA ARG A 110 -5.73 9.20 -12.46
C ARG A 110 -4.25 9.56 -12.53
N THR A 111 -3.76 10.34 -11.55
CA THR A 111 -2.37 10.80 -11.50
C THR A 111 -1.42 9.62 -11.36
N LEU A 112 -1.69 8.69 -10.43
CA LEU A 112 -0.88 7.48 -10.27
C LEU A 112 -0.87 6.64 -11.55
N ALA A 113 -2.04 6.43 -12.18
CA ALA A 113 -2.11 5.68 -13.43
C ALA A 113 -1.30 6.34 -14.56
N ARG A 114 -1.39 7.67 -14.70
CA ARG A 114 -0.60 8.43 -15.69
C ARG A 114 0.89 8.29 -15.41
N MET A 115 1.33 8.50 -14.15
CA MET A 115 2.73 8.37 -13.77
C MET A 115 3.29 6.98 -14.04
N CYS A 116 2.49 5.90 -13.85
CA CYS A 116 2.91 4.54 -14.18
C CYS A 116 3.13 4.37 -15.69
N ILE A 117 2.22 4.88 -16.54
CA ILE A 117 2.38 4.82 -17.99
C ILE A 117 3.59 5.64 -18.44
N ASP A 118 3.76 6.84 -17.91
CA ASP A 118 4.89 7.72 -18.24
C ASP A 118 6.24 7.10 -17.81
N ALA A 119 6.24 6.27 -16.77
CA ALA A 119 7.40 5.46 -16.33
C ALA A 119 7.64 4.19 -17.17
N GLY A 120 6.79 3.91 -18.18
CA GLY A 120 6.96 2.80 -19.12
C GLY A 120 6.18 1.53 -18.75
N ALA A 121 5.18 1.60 -17.89
CA ALA A 121 4.30 0.45 -17.65
C ALA A 121 3.62 -0.02 -18.95
N SER A 122 3.61 -1.34 -19.20
CA SER A 122 2.92 -1.93 -20.35
C SER A 122 1.40 -1.93 -20.16
N SER A 123 0.95 -1.97 -18.91
CA SER A 123 -0.47 -1.87 -18.54
C SER A 123 -0.65 -1.43 -17.10
N VAL A 124 -1.73 -0.68 -16.85
CA VAL A 124 -2.19 -0.30 -15.51
C VAL A 124 -3.60 -0.82 -15.31
N MET A 125 -3.82 -1.53 -14.23
CA MET A 125 -5.14 -2.03 -13.86
C MET A 125 -5.55 -1.49 -12.50
N VAL A 126 -6.65 -0.72 -12.46
CA VAL A 126 -7.25 -0.21 -11.23
C VAL A 126 -8.29 -1.23 -10.77
N LEU A 127 -8.06 -1.85 -9.62
CA LEU A 127 -8.84 -2.99 -9.14
C LEU A 127 -9.42 -2.77 -7.74
N ASP A 128 -10.69 -3.10 -7.58
CA ASP A 128 -11.33 -3.31 -6.27
C ASP A 128 -12.42 -4.39 -6.39
N ASN A 129 -12.75 -5.04 -5.26
CA ASN A 129 -13.92 -5.89 -5.12
C ASN A 129 -14.96 -5.10 -4.30
N PRO A 130 -15.96 -4.45 -4.91
CA PRO A 130 -16.84 -3.53 -4.22
C PRO A 130 -17.84 -4.24 -3.29
N LEU A 131 -18.37 -3.49 -2.32
CA LEU A 131 -19.42 -3.95 -1.40
C LEU A 131 -20.83 -3.66 -1.93
N GLN A 132 -20.94 -2.76 -2.88
CA GLN A 132 -22.20 -2.40 -3.55
C GLN A 132 -22.16 -2.76 -5.05
N GLY A 133 -23.17 -2.36 -5.79
CA GLY A 133 -23.23 -2.62 -7.23
C GLY A 133 -21.96 -2.17 -7.97
N ALA A 134 -21.30 -3.12 -8.61
CA ALA A 134 -19.96 -2.94 -9.18
C ALA A 134 -19.85 -1.77 -10.15
N GLU A 135 -20.76 -1.71 -11.13
CA GLU A 135 -20.79 -0.64 -12.13
C GLU A 135 -21.07 0.72 -11.49
N GLN A 136 -22.04 0.77 -10.57
CA GLN A 136 -22.39 2.01 -9.85
C GLN A 136 -21.22 2.52 -9.00
N CYS A 137 -20.43 1.63 -8.38
CA CYS A 137 -19.24 2.02 -7.64
C CYS A 137 -18.17 2.65 -8.55
N MET A 138 -17.92 2.04 -9.71
CA MET A 138 -16.95 2.57 -10.68
C MET A 138 -17.37 3.93 -11.25
N GLU A 139 -18.66 4.11 -11.53
CA GLU A 139 -19.18 5.35 -12.13
C GLU A 139 -19.29 6.48 -11.11
N ARG A 140 -19.96 6.23 -9.97
CA ARG A 140 -20.23 7.27 -8.99
C ARG A 140 -19.00 7.73 -8.22
N SER A 141 -17.99 6.86 -8.04
CA SER A 141 -16.68 7.27 -7.49
C SER A 141 -15.93 8.23 -8.41
N GLY A 142 -16.30 8.33 -9.69
CA GLY A 142 -15.60 9.12 -10.71
C GLY A 142 -14.31 8.48 -11.24
N ILE A 143 -13.81 7.40 -10.62
CA ILE A 143 -12.50 6.78 -10.94
C ILE A 143 -12.49 6.25 -12.38
N LYS A 144 -13.55 5.56 -12.81
CA LYS A 144 -13.65 5.03 -14.18
C LYS A 144 -13.55 6.13 -15.23
N ASN A 145 -14.28 7.24 -15.01
CA ASN A 145 -14.26 8.38 -15.91
C ASN A 145 -12.90 9.09 -15.94
N ALA A 146 -12.28 9.29 -14.77
CA ALA A 146 -10.98 9.94 -14.65
C ALA A 146 -9.86 9.20 -15.38
N CYS A 147 -9.90 7.86 -15.38
CA CYS A 147 -8.89 7.02 -16.02
C CYS A 147 -9.17 6.71 -17.50
N ARG A 148 -10.36 7.07 -18.04
CA ARG A 148 -10.85 6.62 -19.37
C ARG A 148 -9.92 6.94 -20.54
N GLN A 149 -9.22 8.08 -20.48
CA GLN A 149 -8.36 8.55 -21.57
C GLN A 149 -6.88 8.19 -21.38
N ILE A 150 -6.52 7.44 -20.35
CA ILE A 150 -5.14 7.01 -20.15
C ILE A 150 -4.91 5.72 -20.94
N PRO A 151 -3.97 5.71 -21.91
CA PRO A 151 -3.69 4.52 -22.70
C PRO A 151 -3.27 3.36 -21.83
N HIS A 152 -3.54 2.13 -22.26
CA HIS A 152 -3.16 0.89 -21.55
C HIS A 152 -3.65 0.81 -20.10
N THR A 153 -4.67 1.61 -19.73
CA THR A 153 -5.25 1.64 -18.38
C THR A 153 -6.68 1.10 -18.41
N SER A 154 -7.01 0.28 -17.42
CA SER A 154 -8.37 -0.25 -17.24
C SER A 154 -8.80 -0.15 -15.79
N VAL A 155 -10.08 0.20 -15.55
CA VAL A 155 -10.71 0.18 -14.22
C VAL A 155 -11.69 -0.98 -14.19
N ARG A 156 -11.53 -1.89 -13.25
CA ARG A 156 -12.31 -3.13 -13.19
C ARG A 156 -12.72 -3.48 -11.76
N THR A 157 -13.84 -4.15 -11.67
CA THR A 157 -14.32 -4.84 -10.48
C THR A 157 -14.49 -6.32 -10.83
N LEU A 158 -13.96 -7.21 -10.01
CA LEU A 158 -13.91 -8.65 -10.31
C LEU A 158 -14.62 -9.42 -9.18
N ALA A 159 -15.77 -10.03 -9.50
CA ALA A 159 -16.56 -10.81 -8.55
C ALA A 159 -16.62 -12.31 -8.87
N SER A 160 -16.48 -12.71 -10.16
CA SER A 160 -16.55 -14.12 -10.55
C SER A 160 -15.33 -14.91 -10.07
N SER A 161 -15.55 -16.13 -9.53
CA SER A 161 -14.48 -17.01 -8.99
C SER A 161 -13.35 -17.28 -9.98
N ARG A 162 -13.61 -17.28 -11.30
CA ARG A 162 -12.58 -17.48 -12.34
C ARG A 162 -11.45 -16.47 -12.30
N PHE A 163 -11.69 -15.27 -11.74
CA PHE A 163 -10.69 -14.21 -11.62
C PHE A 163 -9.81 -14.33 -10.39
N PHE A 164 -10.06 -15.33 -9.54
CA PHE A 164 -9.32 -15.52 -8.32
C PHE A 164 -8.52 -16.83 -8.35
N LYS A 165 -7.47 -16.89 -7.55
CA LYS A 165 -6.64 -18.07 -7.35
C LYS A 165 -6.40 -18.25 -5.87
N LYS A 166 -6.55 -19.50 -5.40
CA LYS A 166 -6.22 -19.87 -4.02
C LYS A 166 -4.71 -19.72 -3.80
N VAL A 167 -4.35 -19.09 -2.68
CA VAL A 167 -2.97 -18.89 -2.23
C VAL A 167 -2.83 -19.23 -0.76
N SER A 168 -1.64 -19.68 -0.37
CA SER A 168 -1.23 -19.82 1.04
C SER A 168 -0.60 -18.53 1.51
N LEU A 169 -0.89 -18.14 2.74
CA LEU A 169 -0.27 -17.01 3.44
C LEU A 169 0.78 -17.59 4.38
N ASP A 170 1.99 -17.84 3.86
CA ASP A 170 3.02 -18.61 4.57
C ASP A 170 3.47 -17.99 5.90
N LYS A 171 3.33 -16.67 6.03
CA LYS A 171 3.59 -15.91 7.25
C LYS A 171 2.31 -15.64 8.07
N GLY A 172 1.16 -16.15 7.63
CA GLY A 172 -0.11 -16.01 8.35
C GLY A 172 -0.13 -16.91 9.58
N GLU A 173 -0.58 -16.39 10.71
CA GLU A 173 -0.72 -17.14 11.96
C GLU A 173 -2.09 -17.78 12.10
N SER A 174 -3.15 -17.01 11.86
CA SER A 174 -4.54 -17.45 11.97
C SER A 174 -5.22 -17.58 10.61
N PHE A 175 -5.08 -16.59 9.73
CA PHE A 175 -5.63 -16.56 8.38
C PHE A 175 -4.56 -17.03 7.39
N ARG A 176 -4.55 -18.33 7.08
CA ARG A 176 -3.45 -18.99 6.37
C ARG A 176 -3.69 -19.23 4.89
N GLU A 177 -4.90 -19.04 4.40
CA GLU A 177 -5.24 -19.24 2.99
C GLU A 177 -6.39 -18.34 2.56
N THR A 178 -6.38 -17.90 1.31
CA THR A 178 -7.44 -17.12 0.71
C THR A 178 -7.43 -17.24 -0.81
N GLU A 179 -8.41 -16.62 -1.48
CA GLU A 179 -8.43 -16.48 -2.93
C GLU A 179 -8.13 -15.03 -3.32
N VAL A 180 -7.00 -14.80 -3.97
CA VAL A 180 -6.53 -13.49 -4.43
C VAL A 180 -6.81 -13.31 -5.91
N MET A 181 -7.10 -12.08 -6.35
CA MET A 181 -7.26 -11.74 -7.77
C MET A 181 -6.02 -12.16 -8.58
N ARG A 182 -6.22 -12.86 -9.70
CA ARG A 182 -5.12 -13.34 -10.56
C ARG A 182 -4.28 -12.19 -11.09
N ASP A 183 -4.93 -11.10 -11.50
CA ASP A 183 -4.25 -9.91 -12.02
C ASP A 183 -3.27 -9.31 -10.99
N VAL A 184 -3.56 -9.41 -9.69
CA VAL A 184 -2.65 -8.98 -8.61
C VAL A 184 -1.45 -9.92 -8.48
N LEU A 185 -1.67 -11.24 -8.66
CA LEU A 185 -0.59 -12.24 -8.60
C LEU A 185 0.34 -12.15 -9.82
N ASP A 186 -0.19 -11.69 -10.95
CA ASP A 186 0.52 -11.55 -12.23
C ASP A 186 1.12 -10.15 -12.40
N ALA A 187 0.88 -9.22 -11.47
CA ALA A 187 1.43 -7.88 -11.49
C ALA A 187 2.91 -7.85 -11.06
N ASP A 188 3.68 -6.97 -11.69
CA ASP A 188 5.05 -6.68 -11.29
C ASP A 188 5.12 -5.66 -10.16
N VAL A 189 4.12 -4.75 -10.10
CA VAL A 189 4.04 -3.66 -9.12
C VAL A 189 2.62 -3.55 -8.58
N LEU A 190 2.48 -3.49 -7.26
CA LEU A 190 1.22 -3.23 -6.56
C LEU A 190 1.29 -1.87 -5.85
N ILE A 191 0.39 -0.95 -6.20
CA ILE A 191 0.26 0.36 -5.56
C ILE A 191 -1.01 0.38 -4.71
N ALA A 192 -0.88 0.66 -3.41
CA ALA A 192 -2.02 0.94 -2.54
C ALA A 192 -2.39 2.42 -2.62
N ALA A 193 -3.64 2.72 -2.92
CA ALA A 193 -4.14 4.09 -3.01
C ALA A 193 -5.43 4.26 -2.19
N PRO A 194 -5.40 4.05 -0.86
CA PRO A 194 -6.59 4.15 -0.02
C PRO A 194 -7.00 5.61 0.21
N VAL A 195 -8.30 5.84 0.48
CA VAL A 195 -8.75 7.09 1.10
C VAL A 195 -8.65 6.99 2.62
N ALA A 196 -8.25 8.07 3.27
CA ALA A 196 -8.23 8.17 4.72
C ALA A 196 -9.66 8.19 5.27
N LYS A 197 -10.07 7.12 5.98
CA LYS A 197 -11.41 7.02 6.54
C LYS A 197 -11.47 6.18 7.80
N SER A 198 -12.38 6.56 8.68
CA SER A 198 -12.75 5.79 9.86
C SER A 198 -13.36 4.43 9.51
N HIS A 199 -13.38 3.51 10.46
CA HIS A 199 -14.00 2.21 10.31
C HIS A 199 -14.45 1.65 11.66
N SER A 200 -15.74 1.33 11.80
CA SER A 200 -16.34 0.88 13.06
C SER A 200 -15.67 -0.38 13.67
N GLY A 201 -15.17 -1.28 12.84
CA GLY A 201 -14.59 -2.55 13.32
C GLY A 201 -13.07 -2.54 13.52
N THR A 202 -12.35 -1.53 13.01
CA THR A 202 -10.87 -1.48 13.05
C THR A 202 -10.32 -0.10 13.42
N GLY A 203 -11.18 0.84 13.84
CA GLY A 203 -10.81 2.23 14.08
C GLY A 203 -10.70 3.01 12.77
N VAL A 204 -9.83 2.58 11.89
CA VAL A 204 -9.59 3.20 10.57
C VAL A 204 -9.61 2.18 9.44
N SER A 205 -9.81 2.67 8.22
CA SER A 205 -9.64 1.90 6.98
C SER A 205 -8.65 2.66 6.10
N LEU A 206 -7.44 2.13 6.00
CA LEU A 206 -6.31 2.68 5.27
C LEU A 206 -5.70 1.62 4.35
N SER A 207 -4.38 1.63 4.14
CA SER A 207 -3.73 0.77 3.15
C SER A 207 -3.82 -0.71 3.50
N MET A 208 -3.46 -1.08 4.72
CA MET A 208 -3.47 -2.49 5.15
C MET A 208 -4.86 -3.09 5.05
N LYS A 209 -5.87 -2.43 5.64
CA LYS A 209 -7.26 -2.90 5.55
C LYS A 209 -7.79 -2.86 4.11
N GLY A 210 -7.31 -1.93 3.30
CA GLY A 210 -7.64 -1.80 1.89
C GLY A 210 -7.36 -3.06 1.08
N MET A 211 -6.31 -3.84 1.43
CA MET A 211 -5.94 -5.07 0.73
C MET A 211 -7.03 -6.15 0.75
N MET A 212 -7.97 -6.09 1.69
CA MET A 212 -9.15 -6.96 1.69
C MET A 212 -10.01 -6.81 0.42
N GLY A 213 -9.90 -5.70 -0.32
CA GLY A 213 -10.55 -5.51 -1.61
C GLY A 213 -9.92 -6.29 -2.76
N LEU A 214 -8.81 -7.01 -2.54
CA LEU A 214 -8.15 -7.85 -3.54
C LEU A 214 -8.41 -9.34 -3.36
N ILE A 215 -9.18 -9.72 -2.33
CA ILE A 215 -9.58 -11.12 -2.10
C ILE A 215 -11.06 -11.32 -2.43
N ARG A 216 -11.41 -12.59 -2.71
CA ARG A 216 -12.78 -12.94 -3.12
C ARG A 216 -13.79 -12.81 -1.99
N ASP A 217 -13.54 -13.43 -0.83
CA ASP A 217 -14.45 -13.41 0.33
C ASP A 217 -13.78 -12.76 1.54
N ARG A 218 -13.85 -11.42 1.58
CA ARG A 218 -13.41 -10.67 2.77
C ARG A 218 -14.34 -10.87 3.97
N GLY A 219 -15.57 -11.32 3.77
CA GLY A 219 -16.54 -11.56 4.83
C GLY A 219 -16.09 -12.68 5.77
N VAL A 220 -15.29 -13.63 5.31
CA VAL A 220 -14.73 -14.69 6.15
C VAL A 220 -13.83 -14.12 7.24
N MET A 221 -13.04 -13.07 6.93
CA MET A 221 -12.16 -12.40 7.90
C MET A 221 -12.97 -11.77 9.05
N HIS A 222 -14.13 -11.18 8.74
CA HIS A 222 -15.02 -10.59 9.75
C HIS A 222 -15.76 -11.62 10.62
N ARG A 223 -16.03 -12.81 10.05
CA ARG A 223 -16.89 -13.79 10.73
C ARG A 223 -16.14 -14.86 11.51
N ARG A 224 -14.91 -15.21 11.08
CA ARG A 224 -14.20 -16.40 11.58
C ARG A 224 -12.88 -16.11 12.26
N PHE A 225 -12.37 -14.90 12.15
CA PHE A 225 -11.03 -14.53 12.64
C PHE A 225 -11.08 -13.26 13.49
N ASN A 226 -10.04 -13.05 14.30
CA ASN A 226 -9.75 -11.70 14.76
C ASN A 226 -9.42 -10.86 13.54
N LEU A 227 -10.22 -9.84 13.27
CA LEU A 227 -10.11 -9.05 12.05
C LEU A 227 -8.74 -8.37 11.91
N SER A 228 -8.20 -7.85 13.01
CA SER A 228 -6.91 -7.17 13.01
C SER A 228 -5.78 -8.12 12.64
N SER A 229 -5.70 -9.28 13.29
CA SER A 229 -4.69 -10.30 12.98
C SER A 229 -4.84 -10.85 11.55
N ALA A 230 -6.08 -11.07 11.09
CA ALA A 230 -6.32 -11.52 9.71
C ALA A 230 -5.89 -10.47 8.66
N ILE A 231 -6.01 -9.16 8.95
CA ILE A 231 -5.47 -8.08 8.10
C ILE A 231 -3.96 -8.17 8.02
N VAL A 232 -3.28 -8.37 9.16
CA VAL A 232 -1.82 -8.50 9.21
C VAL A 232 -1.36 -9.75 8.43
N ASP A 233 -2.02 -10.88 8.63
CA ASP A 233 -1.76 -12.12 7.90
C ASP A 233 -1.91 -11.90 6.37
N LEU A 234 -2.97 -11.22 5.94
CA LEU A 234 -3.18 -10.89 4.52
C LEU A 234 -2.07 -9.99 3.98
N CYS A 235 -1.69 -8.95 4.73
CA CYS A 235 -0.66 -7.98 4.32
C CYS A 235 0.76 -8.58 4.34
N SER A 236 0.99 -9.67 5.08
CA SER A 236 2.25 -10.42 4.99
C SER A 236 2.50 -11.01 3.59
N PHE A 237 1.42 -11.20 2.82
CA PHE A 237 1.43 -11.68 1.44
C PHE A 237 1.18 -10.56 0.43
N LEU A 238 0.13 -9.74 0.63
CA LEU A 238 -0.24 -8.60 -0.22
C LEU A 238 0.46 -7.33 0.26
N LYS A 239 1.77 -7.25 0.08
CA LYS A 239 2.55 -6.04 0.39
C LYS A 239 2.61 -5.14 -0.84
N ALA A 240 2.14 -3.89 -0.71
CA ALA A 240 2.30 -2.88 -1.75
C ALA A 240 3.78 -2.46 -1.89
N ASP A 241 4.20 -2.18 -3.14
CA ASP A 241 5.52 -1.61 -3.44
C ASP A 241 5.54 -0.10 -3.16
N LEU A 242 4.39 0.56 -3.31
CA LEU A 242 4.15 1.97 -3.02
C LEU A 242 2.76 2.13 -2.39
N THR A 243 2.67 2.90 -1.32
CA THR A 243 1.42 3.32 -0.69
C THR A 243 1.26 4.82 -0.85
N VAL A 244 0.10 5.26 -1.33
CA VAL A 244 -0.26 6.68 -1.47
C VAL A 244 -1.65 6.86 -0.86
N VAL A 245 -1.71 7.35 0.36
CA VAL A 245 -2.95 7.60 1.07
C VAL A 245 -3.54 8.93 0.61
N ASP A 246 -4.75 8.86 0.07
CA ASP A 246 -5.57 10.04 -0.22
C ASP A 246 -6.18 10.56 1.08
N ALA A 247 -5.61 11.61 1.62
CA ALA A 247 -6.16 12.43 2.69
C ALA A 247 -6.52 13.84 2.18
N THR A 248 -6.88 13.97 0.89
CA THR A 248 -7.45 15.23 0.41
C THR A 248 -8.74 15.55 1.13
N ARG A 249 -9.51 14.49 1.43
CA ARG A 249 -10.71 14.49 2.29
C ARG A 249 -10.62 13.29 3.21
N VAL A 250 -10.91 13.49 4.48
CA VAL A 250 -10.85 12.44 5.51
C VAL A 250 -12.26 12.20 6.05
N LEU A 251 -12.78 10.98 5.90
CA LEU A 251 -14.04 10.59 6.55
C LEU A 251 -13.73 10.23 8.01
N ALA A 252 -13.79 11.22 8.89
CA ALA A 252 -13.35 11.11 10.28
C ALA A 252 -14.31 10.31 11.18
N SER A 253 -15.59 10.19 10.80
CA SER A 253 -16.59 9.44 11.56
C SER A 253 -17.52 8.63 10.66
N HIS A 254 -18.26 7.66 11.24
CA HIS A 254 -19.25 6.82 10.55
C HIS A 254 -18.75 6.07 9.32
N GLY A 255 -17.41 5.92 9.18
CA GLY A 255 -16.84 5.04 8.16
C GLY A 255 -17.06 3.54 8.47
N PRO A 256 -16.94 2.71 7.46
CA PRO A 256 -16.40 3.00 6.11
C PRO A 256 -17.44 3.50 5.11
N TYR A 257 -18.74 3.48 5.46
CA TYR A 257 -19.86 3.71 4.55
C TYR A 257 -20.28 5.19 4.50
N GLY A 258 -20.23 5.90 5.62
CA GLY A 258 -20.79 7.24 5.74
C GLY A 258 -22.35 7.23 5.81
N PRO A 259 -23.02 8.39 5.70
CA PRO A 259 -22.38 9.70 5.79
C PRO A 259 -21.78 9.95 7.18
N GLY A 260 -20.73 10.74 7.23
CA GLY A 260 -20.03 11.12 8.44
C GLY A 260 -19.35 12.48 8.31
N ASP A 261 -18.57 12.83 9.32
CA ASP A 261 -17.78 14.07 9.32
C ASP A 261 -16.66 13.96 8.30
N VAL A 262 -16.64 14.84 7.31
CA VAL A 262 -15.61 14.91 6.28
C VAL A 262 -14.74 16.15 6.54
N ILE A 263 -13.46 15.91 6.79
CA ILE A 263 -12.45 16.95 6.94
C ILE A 263 -11.81 17.20 5.58
N GLN A 264 -11.87 18.45 5.08
CA GLN A 264 -11.11 18.87 3.91
C GLN A 264 -9.67 19.14 4.38
N ALA A 265 -8.76 18.22 4.07
CA ALA A 265 -7.41 18.25 4.61
C ALA A 265 -6.35 18.57 3.53
N ASP A 266 -6.65 18.33 2.27
CA ASP A 266 -5.78 18.58 1.13
C ASP A 266 -4.35 18.03 1.34
N ARG A 267 -4.28 16.74 1.73
CA ARG A 267 -3.02 16.04 2.04
C ARG A 267 -2.91 14.75 1.23
N ILE A 268 -1.67 14.44 0.85
CA ILE A 268 -1.27 13.13 0.36
C ILE A 268 -0.15 12.61 1.27
N ILE A 269 -0.25 11.37 1.71
CA ILE A 269 0.79 10.69 2.48
C ILE A 269 1.30 9.50 1.65
N ALA A 270 2.61 9.46 1.38
CA ALA A 270 3.20 8.38 0.60
C ALA A 270 4.36 7.71 1.35
N SER A 271 4.49 6.39 1.20
CA SER A 271 5.58 5.60 1.77
C SER A 271 5.76 4.29 0.99
N THR A 272 6.93 3.69 1.09
CA THR A 272 7.19 2.31 0.65
C THR A 272 6.81 1.28 1.72
N ASP A 273 6.41 1.75 2.90
CA ASP A 273 5.94 0.96 4.02
C ASP A 273 4.47 1.26 4.31
N MET A 274 3.60 0.25 4.13
CA MET A 274 2.16 0.37 4.37
C MET A 274 1.85 0.73 5.83
N VAL A 275 2.61 0.16 6.77
CA VAL A 275 2.40 0.39 8.21
C VAL A 275 2.77 1.83 8.57
N ALA A 276 3.88 2.34 8.02
CA ALA A 276 4.32 3.71 8.22
C ALA A 276 3.32 4.73 7.63
N ALA A 277 2.81 4.49 6.42
CA ALA A 277 1.79 5.33 5.80
C ALA A 277 0.49 5.35 6.62
N ASP A 278 0.06 4.18 7.11
CA ASP A 278 -1.15 4.07 7.94
C ASP A 278 -0.94 4.75 9.30
N ALA A 279 0.23 4.54 9.97
CA ALA A 279 0.58 5.17 11.22
C ALA A 279 0.60 6.71 11.11
N MET A 280 1.27 7.25 10.08
CA MET A 280 1.32 8.70 9.82
C MET A 280 -0.09 9.27 9.62
N THR A 281 -0.94 8.56 8.88
CA THR A 281 -2.32 9.01 8.63
C THR A 281 -3.16 8.98 9.91
N ILE A 282 -2.95 7.99 10.77
CA ILE A 282 -3.66 7.89 12.06
C ILE A 282 -3.29 9.06 12.96
N ASP A 283 -2.01 9.37 13.09
CA ASP A 283 -1.48 10.42 13.94
C ASP A 283 -1.88 11.83 13.49
N MET A 284 -2.05 12.04 12.18
CA MET A 284 -2.35 13.36 11.60
C MET A 284 -3.78 13.84 11.79
N PHE A 285 -4.76 12.96 12.04
CA PHE A 285 -6.17 13.34 11.98
C PHE A 285 -6.95 12.85 13.20
N PRO A 286 -7.97 13.63 13.63
CA PRO A 286 -8.91 13.15 14.64
C PRO A 286 -9.84 12.09 14.04
N TRP A 287 -10.10 11.03 14.81
CA TRP A 287 -11.00 9.96 14.46
C TRP A 287 -12.13 9.86 15.49
N TYR A 288 -13.37 9.90 15.03
CA TYR A 288 -14.55 9.92 15.91
C TYR A 288 -14.51 11.07 16.93
N GLY A 289 -14.01 12.25 16.50
CA GLY A 289 -13.93 13.45 17.34
C GLY A 289 -12.82 13.44 18.41
N ARG A 290 -11.86 12.53 18.32
CA ARG A 290 -10.71 12.42 19.26
C ARG A 290 -9.44 12.05 18.54
N GLU A 291 -8.32 12.45 19.09
CA GLU A 291 -7.01 11.98 18.68
C GLU A 291 -6.80 10.54 19.17
N ILE A 292 -6.24 9.71 18.32
CA ILE A 292 -5.81 8.35 18.64
C ILE A 292 -4.38 8.17 18.14
N SER A 293 -3.58 7.42 18.86
CA SER A 293 -2.24 7.08 18.40
C SER A 293 -2.25 5.80 17.55
N PRO A 294 -1.22 5.56 16.72
CA PRO A 294 -1.10 4.34 15.92
C PRO A 294 -1.19 3.04 16.75
N GLU A 295 -0.71 3.07 18.01
CA GLU A 295 -0.78 1.94 18.95
C GLU A 295 -2.21 1.56 19.33
N ASN A 296 -3.15 2.48 19.22
CA ASN A 296 -4.56 2.22 19.48
C ASN A 296 -5.25 1.46 18.33
N VAL A 297 -4.57 1.29 17.20
CA VAL A 297 -5.08 0.59 16.03
C VAL A 297 -4.44 -0.80 15.94
N ALA A 298 -5.15 -1.81 16.42
CA ALA A 298 -4.61 -3.15 16.68
C ALA A 298 -3.86 -3.79 15.50
N HIS A 299 -4.33 -3.63 14.25
CA HIS A 299 -3.63 -4.23 13.10
C HIS A 299 -2.35 -3.48 12.72
N VAL A 300 -2.23 -2.18 13.02
CA VAL A 300 -1.01 -1.40 12.80
C VAL A 300 0.04 -1.80 13.85
N LEU A 301 -0.36 -1.84 15.12
CA LEU A 301 0.49 -2.29 16.22
C LEU A 301 1.01 -3.73 16.00
N GLU A 302 0.12 -4.67 15.67
CA GLU A 302 0.48 -6.06 15.44
C GLU A 302 1.43 -6.22 14.23
N ALA A 303 1.20 -5.48 13.14
CA ALA A 303 2.08 -5.51 11.98
C ALA A 303 3.49 -5.01 12.31
N HIS A 304 3.59 -3.94 13.10
CA HIS A 304 4.86 -3.44 13.59
C HIS A 304 5.57 -4.47 14.47
N GLN A 305 4.88 -5.04 15.47
CA GLN A 305 5.43 -6.07 16.37
C GLN A 305 5.92 -7.31 15.63
N ARG A 306 5.23 -7.69 14.53
CA ARG A 306 5.61 -8.83 13.68
C ARG A 306 6.66 -8.48 12.62
N GLY A 307 7.17 -7.24 12.58
CA GLY A 307 8.21 -6.80 11.66
C GLY A 307 7.77 -6.67 10.20
N PHE A 308 6.48 -6.45 9.93
CA PHE A 308 5.97 -6.24 8.58
C PHE A 308 6.05 -4.79 8.11
N GLY A 309 6.35 -3.86 9.02
CA GLY A 309 6.56 -2.45 8.77
C GLY A 309 6.83 -1.68 10.06
N ARG A 310 6.99 -0.36 9.96
CA ARG A 310 7.34 0.50 11.09
C ARG A 310 6.20 1.46 11.41
N MET A 311 5.98 1.72 12.70
CA MET A 311 5.02 2.73 13.17
C MET A 311 5.67 3.76 14.11
N ASP A 312 6.95 3.63 14.41
CA ASP A 312 7.76 4.48 15.30
C ASP A 312 8.14 5.79 14.59
N LEU A 313 7.16 6.66 14.36
CA LEU A 313 7.26 7.88 13.54
C LEU A 313 8.39 8.81 14.00
N GLU A 314 8.72 8.83 15.28
CA GLU A 314 9.79 9.63 15.87
C GLU A 314 11.19 9.23 15.37
N ASN A 315 11.34 8.02 14.84
CA ASN A 315 12.60 7.48 14.31
C ASN A 315 12.59 7.36 12.77
N MET A 316 11.68 8.07 12.11
CA MET A 316 11.54 8.05 10.65
C MET A 316 11.92 9.38 10.02
N ASP A 317 12.51 9.32 8.83
CA ASP A 317 12.68 10.50 7.98
C ASP A 317 11.34 10.85 7.32
N ILE A 318 10.75 11.97 7.76
CA ILE A 318 9.45 12.44 7.28
C ILE A 318 9.61 13.78 6.58
N ARG A 319 9.51 13.77 5.26
CA ARG A 319 9.52 14.99 4.45
C ARG A 319 8.12 15.58 4.32
N ARG A 320 7.99 16.87 4.66
CA ARG A 320 6.74 17.64 4.55
C ARG A 320 6.91 18.82 3.60
N ASP A 321 5.93 19.02 2.69
CA ASP A 321 5.97 20.12 1.72
C ASP A 321 4.56 20.52 1.26
N SER A 322 4.48 21.54 0.40
CA SER A 322 3.25 22.00 -0.24
C SER A 322 3.45 22.08 -1.76
N ALA A 323 2.47 21.58 -2.53
CA ALA A 323 2.45 21.54 -3.99
C ALA A 323 1.64 22.69 -4.60
#